data_d53f1f35ad9406125ebe78d3ff6d02f5
#
_entry.id   d53f1f35ad9406125ebe78d3ff6d02f5
#
_cell.length_a   1.000
_cell.length_b   1.000
_cell.length_c   1.000
_cell.angle_alpha   90.00
_cell.angle_beta   90.00
_cell.angle_gamma   90.00
#
_symmetry.space_group_name_H-M   'P 1'
#
loop_
_entity.id
_entity.type
_entity.pdbx_description
1 polymer ?
#
loop_
_entity_poly.entity_id
_entity_poly.type
_entity_poly.pdbx_seq_one_letter_code
_entity_poly.pdbx_strand_id
1 'polypeptide(L)'
;GMPAETEAFVTVHGTTRLQRTYETTLGTMGKLDADLTGPLVVTLGRSIDDRTKYSWWENRPLYGWRVLVPRTKEQAGPMSARLAGYGAIPQNVPTISIEPPRNPAQMDRAIKGIVEGRYKWIVFTSVNAVTAVWDKIAQLGLDARDFAGVHLAAVGTKTAAAIRAKGMVPELLP
;
A
#
# COMPACT_ATOMS: atom_id res chain seq x y z
N GLY A 1 18.76 47.47 -9.98
CA GLY A 1 18.17 46.14 -10.16
C GLY A 1 19.18 45.06 -9.82
N MET A 2 18.76 43.82 -9.60
CA MET A 2 19.69 42.69 -9.39
C MET A 2 20.40 42.36 -10.71
N PRO A 3 21.69 41.94 -10.66
CA PRO A 3 22.43 41.50 -11.83
C PRO A 3 21.74 40.31 -12.52
N ALA A 4 21.86 40.17 -13.83
CA ALA A 4 21.27 39.08 -14.58
C ALA A 4 21.85 37.68 -14.21
N GLU A 5 23.08 37.69 -13.71
CA GLU A 5 23.85 36.53 -13.24
C GLU A 5 23.41 36.06 -11.85
N THR A 6 22.52 36.80 -11.17
CA THR A 6 22.02 36.41 -9.85
C THR A 6 21.42 35.04 -9.93
N GLU A 7 21.94 34.11 -9.14
CA GLU A 7 21.44 32.73 -9.07
C GLU A 7 20.00 32.69 -8.62
N ALA A 8 19.24 31.78 -9.23
CA ALA A 8 17.81 31.61 -9.00
C ALA A 8 17.42 30.15 -8.97
N PHE A 9 16.45 29.80 -8.14
CA PHE A 9 15.72 28.54 -8.21
C PHE A 9 14.26 28.79 -8.53
N VAL A 10 13.75 27.99 -9.46
CA VAL A 10 12.33 27.93 -9.78
C VAL A 10 11.80 26.59 -9.26
N THR A 11 11.02 26.61 -8.18
CA THR A 11 10.39 25.43 -7.61
C THR A 11 8.92 25.42 -8.02
N VAL A 12 8.51 24.37 -8.75
CA VAL A 12 7.14 24.14 -9.20
C VAL A 12 6.50 23.10 -8.29
N HIS A 13 5.21 23.25 -7.99
CA HIS A 13 4.45 22.36 -7.12
C HIS A 13 5.09 22.13 -5.74
N GLY A 14 5.75 23.15 -5.18
CA GLY A 14 6.43 23.07 -3.89
C GLY A 14 5.58 22.42 -2.81
N THR A 15 6.21 21.66 -1.91
CA THR A 15 5.59 20.89 -0.81
C THR A 15 4.70 19.71 -1.25
N THR A 16 4.63 19.40 -2.53
CA THR A 16 3.91 18.26 -3.04
C THR A 16 4.86 17.18 -3.57
N ARG A 17 4.33 15.98 -3.81
CA ARG A 17 5.08 14.88 -4.46
C ARG A 17 5.46 15.15 -5.93
N LEU A 18 4.90 16.20 -6.52
CA LEU A 18 5.22 16.67 -7.87
C LEU A 18 6.23 17.81 -7.87
N GLN A 19 6.76 18.20 -6.71
CA GLN A 19 7.76 19.26 -6.61
C GLN A 19 8.94 18.99 -7.56
N ARG A 20 9.35 20.01 -8.27
CA ARG A 20 10.57 20.06 -9.08
C ARG A 20 11.24 21.40 -8.88
N THR A 21 12.54 21.38 -8.72
CA THR A 21 13.34 22.60 -8.57
C THR A 21 14.38 22.67 -9.69
N TYR A 22 14.37 23.75 -10.40
CA TYR A 22 15.26 24.04 -11.52
C TYR A 22 16.25 25.14 -11.10
N GLU A 23 17.53 24.89 -11.35
CA GLU A 23 18.59 25.87 -11.15
C GLU A 23 18.75 26.74 -12.40
N THR A 24 18.86 28.05 -12.20
CA THR A 24 18.93 29.02 -13.28
C THR A 24 19.53 30.32 -12.77
N THR A 25 19.49 31.38 -13.58
CA THR A 25 19.81 32.74 -13.17
C THR A 25 18.63 33.68 -13.45
N LEU A 26 18.64 34.84 -12.87
CA LEU A 26 17.60 35.85 -13.09
C LEU A 26 17.45 36.17 -14.60
N GLY A 27 18.56 36.23 -15.34
CA GLY A 27 18.56 36.54 -16.76
C GLY A 27 18.11 35.38 -17.66
N THR A 28 18.19 34.13 -17.18
CA THR A 28 17.88 32.94 -17.98
C THR A 28 16.60 32.22 -17.55
N MET A 29 16.01 32.57 -16.40
CA MET A 29 14.84 31.89 -15.85
C MET A 29 13.64 31.88 -16.81
N GLY A 30 13.46 32.91 -17.63
CA GLY A 30 12.38 32.97 -18.64
C GLY A 30 12.60 32.06 -19.85
N LYS A 31 13.77 31.40 -19.96
CA LYS A 31 14.13 30.48 -21.05
C LYS A 31 14.22 29.02 -20.58
N LEU A 32 13.76 28.74 -19.36
CA LEU A 32 13.74 27.37 -18.83
C LEU A 32 12.87 26.49 -19.74
N ASP A 33 13.46 25.44 -20.29
CA ASP A 33 12.74 24.37 -20.98
C ASP A 33 12.20 23.37 -19.95
N ALA A 34 11.12 23.78 -19.27
CA ALA A 34 10.50 23.03 -18.22
C ALA A 34 8.99 23.28 -18.18
N ASP A 35 8.24 22.27 -17.72
CA ASP A 35 6.82 22.43 -17.43
C ASP A 35 6.66 23.27 -16.14
N LEU A 36 6.39 24.54 -16.32
CA LEU A 36 6.18 25.52 -15.23
C LEU A 36 4.69 25.74 -14.96
N THR A 37 3.82 24.82 -15.35
CA THR A 37 2.39 24.92 -15.05
C THR A 37 2.12 24.68 -13.55
N GLY A 38 1.27 25.54 -12.97
CA GLY A 38 0.86 25.44 -11.57
C GLY A 38 1.59 26.42 -10.62
N PRO A 39 1.39 26.27 -9.31
CA PRO A 39 2.04 27.15 -8.33
C PRO A 39 3.55 27.02 -8.37
N LEU A 40 4.23 28.15 -8.49
CA LEU A 40 5.68 28.21 -8.48
C LEU A 40 6.21 29.23 -7.46
N VAL A 41 7.42 28.97 -6.97
CA VAL A 41 8.17 29.88 -6.10
C VAL A 41 9.54 30.12 -6.73
N VAL A 42 9.92 31.37 -6.84
CA VAL A 42 11.26 31.78 -7.30
C VAL A 42 12.05 32.21 -6.08
N THR A 43 13.19 31.59 -5.87
CA THR A 43 14.16 31.95 -4.82
C THR A 43 15.38 32.58 -5.46
N LEU A 44 15.81 33.72 -4.96
CA LEU A 44 16.96 34.48 -5.47
C LEU A 44 18.00 34.68 -4.39
N GLY A 45 19.29 34.67 -4.77
CA GLY A 45 20.39 35.06 -3.94
C GLY A 45 21.02 33.94 -3.12
N ARG A 46 21.82 34.28 -2.10
CA ARG A 46 22.73 33.38 -1.36
C ARG A 46 22.07 32.20 -0.61
N SER A 47 20.77 32.19 -0.40
CA SER A 47 20.07 31.04 0.19
C SER A 47 20.16 29.77 -0.66
N ILE A 48 20.69 29.92 -1.83
CA ILE A 48 20.97 28.88 -2.84
C ILE A 48 22.10 27.95 -2.40
N ASP A 49 23.12 28.46 -1.70
CA ASP A 49 24.26 27.67 -1.25
C ASP A 49 23.88 26.51 -0.32
N ASP A 50 22.78 26.69 0.41
CA ASP A 50 22.25 25.67 1.33
C ASP A 50 21.23 24.70 0.70
N ARG A 51 21.03 24.75 -0.61
CA ARG A 51 20.00 23.93 -1.28
C ARG A 51 20.11 22.44 -0.98
N THR A 52 21.31 21.88 -1.04
CA THR A 52 21.55 20.45 -0.79
C THR A 52 21.06 20.06 0.61
N LYS A 53 21.18 20.96 1.57
CA LYS A 53 20.72 20.78 2.95
C LYS A 53 19.20 20.85 3.07
N TYR A 54 18.55 21.71 2.28
CA TYR A 54 17.10 21.95 2.35
C TYR A 54 16.28 21.17 1.32
N SER A 55 16.92 20.51 0.36
CA SER A 55 16.25 19.66 -0.67
C SER A 55 15.82 18.28 -0.15
N TRP A 56 15.45 18.21 1.13
CA TRP A 56 15.10 16.94 1.79
C TRP A 56 13.99 16.18 1.10
N TRP A 57 13.10 16.85 0.36
CA TRP A 57 12.01 16.19 -0.38
C TRP A 57 12.52 15.52 -1.65
N GLU A 58 13.31 16.25 -2.45
CA GLU A 58 13.84 15.79 -3.73
C GLU A 58 14.99 14.76 -3.54
N ASN A 59 15.60 14.73 -2.37
CA ASN A 59 16.64 13.77 -2.00
C ASN A 59 16.09 12.45 -1.45
N ARG A 60 14.77 12.23 -1.47
CA ARG A 60 14.19 10.95 -1.05
C ARG A 60 14.54 9.83 -2.02
N PRO A 61 14.78 8.59 -1.53
CA PRO A 61 15.29 7.48 -2.36
C PRO A 61 14.44 7.14 -3.58
N LEU A 62 13.13 7.38 -3.52
CA LEU A 62 12.20 7.07 -4.62
C LEU A 62 11.57 8.33 -5.20
N TYR A 63 12.19 9.50 -4.99
CA TYR A 63 11.67 10.75 -5.52
C TYR A 63 11.46 10.69 -7.04
N GLY A 64 10.26 11.08 -7.47
CA GLY A 64 9.89 11.11 -8.89
C GLY A 64 9.58 9.75 -9.52
N TRP A 65 9.81 8.63 -8.81
CA TRP A 65 9.46 7.31 -9.32
C TRP A 65 7.96 7.10 -9.31
N ARG A 66 7.42 6.66 -10.46
CA ARG A 66 6.06 6.15 -10.54
C ARG A 66 6.08 4.66 -10.27
N VAL A 67 5.39 4.23 -9.20
CA VAL A 67 5.40 2.82 -8.76
C VAL A 67 4.00 2.26 -8.92
N LEU A 68 3.86 1.25 -9.79
CA LEU A 68 2.63 0.50 -9.93
C LEU A 68 2.43 -0.41 -8.71
N VAL A 69 1.26 -0.37 -8.09
CA VAL A 69 0.91 -1.18 -6.92
C VAL A 69 -0.29 -2.08 -7.27
N PRO A 70 -0.02 -3.30 -7.84
CA PRO A 70 -1.06 -4.25 -8.21
C PRO A 70 -1.52 -5.05 -6.98
N ARG A 71 -2.48 -4.53 -6.24
CA ARG A 71 -3.02 -5.15 -5.02
C ARG A 71 -4.52 -4.94 -4.91
N THR A 72 -5.18 -5.66 -3.97
CA THR A 72 -6.56 -5.34 -3.61
C THR A 72 -6.63 -3.91 -3.08
N LYS A 73 -7.79 -3.27 -3.19
CA LYS A 73 -8.02 -1.89 -2.76
C LYS A 73 -7.63 -1.68 -1.28
N GLU A 74 -7.95 -2.65 -0.43
CA GLU A 74 -7.69 -2.62 1.01
C GLU A 74 -6.20 -2.73 1.34
N GLN A 75 -5.45 -3.51 0.56
CA GLN A 75 -4.02 -3.76 0.79
C GLN A 75 -3.11 -2.71 0.14
N ALA A 76 -3.61 -1.97 -0.85
CA ALA A 76 -2.83 -0.96 -1.56
C ALA A 76 -2.51 0.26 -0.68
N GLY A 77 -3.43 0.67 0.20
CA GLY A 77 -3.32 1.87 1.02
C GLY A 77 -2.02 1.96 1.84
N PRO A 78 -1.73 1.01 2.74
CA PRO A 78 -0.52 1.04 3.58
C PRO A 78 0.77 1.02 2.77
N MET A 79 0.84 0.24 1.67
CA MET A 79 2.01 0.19 0.80
C MET A 79 2.21 1.52 0.06
N SER A 80 1.14 2.09 -0.48
CA SER A 80 1.18 3.38 -1.18
C SER A 80 1.61 4.52 -0.27
N ALA A 81 1.11 4.55 0.96
CA ALA A 81 1.54 5.53 1.97
C ALA A 81 3.04 5.41 2.27
N ARG A 82 3.55 4.19 2.40
CA ARG A 82 4.99 3.95 2.65
C ARG A 82 5.84 4.36 1.44
N LEU A 83 5.44 4.01 0.23
CA LEU A 83 6.12 4.42 -1.01
C LEU A 83 6.13 5.94 -1.16
N ALA A 84 5.01 6.61 -0.91
CA ALA A 84 4.92 8.06 -0.91
C ALA A 84 5.82 8.70 0.15
N GLY A 85 5.98 8.07 1.31
CA GLY A 85 6.93 8.46 2.34
C GLY A 85 8.38 8.48 1.85
N TYR A 86 8.74 7.64 0.89
CA TYR A 86 10.05 7.64 0.23
C TYR A 86 10.12 8.52 -1.02
N GLY A 87 9.09 9.30 -1.31
CA GLY A 87 9.06 10.24 -2.44
C GLY A 87 8.46 9.67 -3.74
N ALA A 88 8.01 8.42 -3.75
CA ALA A 88 7.38 7.83 -4.92
C ALA A 88 5.98 8.38 -5.19
N ILE A 89 5.52 8.20 -6.43
CA ILE A 89 4.15 8.44 -6.88
C ILE A 89 3.48 7.07 -7.09
N PRO A 90 2.82 6.50 -6.07
CA PRO A 90 2.19 5.19 -6.21
C PRO A 90 0.95 5.28 -7.09
N GLN A 91 0.84 4.35 -8.03
CA GLN A 91 -0.34 4.15 -8.88
C GLN A 91 -0.99 2.82 -8.50
N ASN A 92 -2.12 2.89 -7.81
CA ASN A 92 -2.87 1.72 -7.39
C ASN A 92 -3.67 1.15 -8.57
N VAL A 93 -3.41 -0.12 -8.89
CA VAL A 93 -4.18 -0.88 -9.88
C VAL A 93 -4.79 -2.08 -9.18
N PRO A 94 -6.09 -2.04 -8.87
CA PRO A 94 -6.78 -3.16 -8.28
C PRO A 94 -6.80 -4.32 -9.29
N THR A 95 -6.03 -5.37 -9.02
CA THR A 95 -5.92 -6.55 -9.89
C THR A 95 -6.70 -7.76 -9.36
N ILE A 96 -7.17 -7.68 -8.12
CA ILE A 96 -7.90 -8.77 -7.44
C ILE A 96 -9.17 -8.19 -6.85
N SER A 97 -10.30 -8.78 -7.21
CA SER A 97 -11.60 -8.60 -6.57
C SER A 97 -11.90 -9.84 -5.71
N ILE A 98 -12.28 -9.63 -4.45
CA ILE A 98 -12.76 -10.70 -3.59
C ILE A 98 -14.27 -10.73 -3.76
N GLU A 99 -14.77 -11.78 -4.40
CA GLU A 99 -16.19 -11.97 -4.64
C GLU A 99 -16.74 -13.06 -3.72
N PRO A 100 -18.03 -12.99 -3.38
CA PRO A 100 -18.70 -14.11 -2.72
C PRO A 100 -18.55 -15.39 -3.55
N PRO A 101 -18.56 -16.58 -2.89
CA PRO A 101 -18.45 -17.83 -3.62
C PRO A 101 -19.60 -17.97 -4.63
N ARG A 102 -19.29 -18.39 -5.85
CA ARG A 102 -20.29 -18.61 -6.92
C ARG A 102 -21.42 -19.57 -6.51
N ASN A 103 -21.11 -20.48 -5.58
CA ASN A 103 -22.09 -21.43 -5.03
C ASN A 103 -22.06 -21.36 -3.50
N PRO A 104 -22.86 -20.48 -2.86
CA PRO A 104 -22.93 -20.38 -1.40
C PRO A 104 -23.29 -21.71 -0.70
N ALA A 105 -24.12 -22.55 -1.31
CA ALA A 105 -24.50 -23.82 -0.77
C ALA A 105 -23.33 -24.82 -0.64
N GLN A 106 -22.27 -24.63 -1.41
CA GLN A 106 -21.05 -25.44 -1.26
C GLN A 106 -20.30 -25.10 0.02
N MET A 107 -20.21 -23.81 0.37
CA MET A 107 -19.63 -23.37 1.63
C MET A 107 -20.44 -23.88 2.83
N ASP A 108 -21.77 -23.80 2.75
CA ASP A 108 -22.67 -24.31 3.80
C ASP A 108 -22.46 -25.81 4.05
N ARG A 109 -22.38 -26.59 2.97
CA ARG A 109 -22.11 -28.03 3.07
C ARG A 109 -20.72 -28.33 3.65
N ALA A 110 -19.72 -27.51 3.31
CA ALA A 110 -18.37 -27.65 3.86
C ALA A 110 -18.35 -27.36 5.36
N ILE A 111 -18.95 -26.26 5.80
CA ILE A 111 -19.05 -25.92 7.24
C ILE A 111 -19.82 -27.00 8.01
N LYS A 112 -20.97 -27.46 7.49
CA LYS A 112 -21.70 -28.58 8.06
C LYS A 112 -20.84 -29.83 8.19
N GLY A 113 -20.02 -30.13 7.17
CA GLY A 113 -19.07 -31.25 7.20
C GLY A 113 -17.96 -31.10 8.25
N ILE A 114 -17.56 -29.87 8.59
CA ILE A 114 -16.63 -29.61 9.69
C ILE A 114 -17.29 -29.99 11.02
N VAL A 115 -18.48 -29.48 11.29
CA VAL A 115 -19.25 -29.73 12.51
C VAL A 115 -19.56 -31.23 12.68
N GLU A 116 -19.87 -31.93 11.60
CA GLU A 116 -20.14 -33.37 11.58
C GLU A 116 -18.87 -34.24 11.69
N GLY A 117 -17.67 -33.62 11.78
CA GLY A 117 -16.40 -34.36 11.89
C GLY A 117 -15.97 -35.11 10.62
N ARG A 118 -16.52 -34.73 9.45
CA ARG A 118 -16.16 -35.34 8.14
C ARG A 118 -14.75 -34.97 7.68
N TYR A 119 -14.21 -33.83 8.14
CA TYR A 119 -12.88 -33.35 7.79
C TYR A 119 -11.94 -33.50 8.99
N LYS A 120 -10.71 -33.95 8.72
CA LYS A 120 -9.64 -34.02 9.73
C LYS A 120 -8.70 -32.84 9.69
N TRP A 121 -8.58 -32.19 8.52
CA TRP A 121 -7.73 -31.03 8.31
C TRP A 121 -8.45 -29.94 7.54
N ILE A 122 -8.17 -28.70 7.89
CA ILE A 122 -8.50 -27.51 7.10
C ILE A 122 -7.19 -26.79 6.79
N VAL A 123 -6.93 -26.53 5.51
CA VAL A 123 -5.73 -25.82 5.06
C VAL A 123 -6.13 -24.43 4.56
N PHE A 124 -5.70 -23.42 5.27
CA PHE A 124 -5.90 -22.03 4.88
C PHE A 124 -4.71 -21.51 4.09
N THR A 125 -4.91 -21.12 2.84
CA THR A 125 -3.88 -20.61 1.94
C THR A 125 -3.81 -19.07 1.93
N SER A 126 -4.77 -18.37 2.51
CA SER A 126 -4.81 -16.91 2.55
C SER A 126 -5.60 -16.37 3.74
N VAL A 127 -5.33 -15.13 4.13
CA VAL A 127 -6.10 -14.38 5.13
C VAL A 127 -7.57 -14.26 4.73
N ASN A 128 -7.82 -14.02 3.44
CA ASN A 128 -9.19 -13.89 2.91
C ASN A 128 -9.99 -15.18 3.08
N ALA A 129 -9.37 -16.34 2.91
CA ALA A 129 -10.02 -17.63 3.15
C ALA A 129 -10.39 -17.79 4.64
N VAL A 130 -9.52 -17.37 5.55
CA VAL A 130 -9.83 -17.37 7.01
C VAL A 130 -11.04 -16.47 7.27
N THR A 131 -11.03 -15.24 6.79
CA THR A 131 -12.14 -14.29 6.98
C THR A 131 -13.45 -14.85 6.43
N ALA A 132 -13.46 -15.33 5.20
CA ALA A 132 -14.67 -15.85 4.56
C ALA A 132 -15.29 -17.05 5.31
N VAL A 133 -14.45 -17.96 5.81
CA VAL A 133 -14.91 -19.11 6.61
C VAL A 133 -15.47 -18.62 7.94
N TRP A 134 -14.80 -17.68 8.64
CA TRP A 134 -15.27 -17.15 9.92
C TRP A 134 -16.58 -16.38 9.80
N ASP A 135 -16.69 -15.53 8.77
CA ASP A 135 -17.94 -14.80 8.52
C ASP A 135 -19.10 -15.76 8.25
N LYS A 136 -18.82 -16.85 7.55
CA LYS A 136 -19.84 -17.86 7.29
C LYS A 136 -20.24 -18.65 8.53
N ILE A 137 -19.27 -19.02 9.38
CA ILE A 137 -19.50 -19.69 10.66
C ILE A 137 -20.36 -18.80 11.55
N ALA A 138 -20.04 -17.51 11.66
CA ALA A 138 -20.82 -16.57 12.44
C ALA A 138 -22.26 -16.42 11.92
N GLN A 139 -22.46 -16.38 10.58
CA GLN A 139 -23.78 -16.35 9.96
C GLN A 139 -24.64 -17.58 10.31
N LEU A 140 -23.99 -18.74 10.53
CA LEU A 140 -24.66 -19.98 10.91
C LEU A 140 -24.86 -20.12 12.43
N GLY A 141 -24.46 -19.12 13.22
CA GLY A 141 -24.55 -19.18 14.68
C GLY A 141 -23.53 -20.09 15.35
N LEU A 142 -22.48 -20.45 14.62
CA LEU A 142 -21.39 -21.32 15.07
C LEU A 142 -20.18 -20.50 15.55
N ASP A 143 -19.24 -21.15 16.24
CA ASP A 143 -18.01 -20.50 16.71
C ASP A 143 -16.78 -21.43 16.68
N ALA A 144 -15.68 -21.01 17.30
CA ALA A 144 -14.42 -21.76 17.30
C ALA A 144 -14.55 -23.16 17.95
N ARG A 145 -15.53 -23.39 18.80
CA ARG A 145 -15.77 -24.69 19.45
C ARG A 145 -16.24 -25.77 18.46
N ASP A 146 -16.86 -25.34 17.37
CA ASP A 146 -17.33 -26.22 16.30
C ASP A 146 -16.20 -26.80 15.45
N PHE A 147 -14.96 -26.33 15.66
CA PHE A 147 -13.75 -26.92 15.07
C PHE A 147 -13.12 -28.02 15.94
N ALA A 148 -13.76 -28.43 17.03
CA ALA A 148 -13.23 -29.48 17.90
C ALA A 148 -12.96 -30.76 17.08
N GLY A 149 -11.73 -31.30 17.17
CA GLY A 149 -11.30 -32.48 16.45
C GLY A 149 -10.85 -32.26 15.00
N VAL A 150 -10.76 -31.01 14.55
CA VAL A 150 -10.23 -30.63 13.23
C VAL A 150 -8.88 -29.94 13.39
N HIS A 151 -7.87 -30.44 12.70
CA HIS A 151 -6.54 -29.83 12.68
C HIS A 151 -6.48 -28.67 11.69
N LEU A 152 -5.73 -27.62 11.99
CA LEU A 152 -5.60 -26.44 11.16
C LEU A 152 -4.19 -26.28 10.61
N ALA A 153 -4.08 -26.05 9.31
CA ALA A 153 -2.85 -25.68 8.66
C ALA A 153 -2.96 -24.29 8.02
N ALA A 154 -1.89 -23.51 8.08
CA ALA A 154 -1.81 -22.19 7.46
C ALA A 154 -0.64 -22.10 6.52
N VAL A 155 -0.84 -21.64 5.29
CA VAL A 155 0.24 -21.33 4.37
C VAL A 155 0.69 -19.88 4.62
N GLY A 156 1.83 -19.75 5.31
CA GLY A 156 2.46 -18.47 5.61
C GLY A 156 2.01 -17.80 6.92
N THR A 157 2.92 -17.01 7.46
CA THR A 157 2.82 -16.39 8.80
C THR A 157 1.62 -15.45 8.96
N LYS A 158 1.26 -14.71 7.92
CA LYS A 158 0.09 -13.80 7.95
C LYS A 158 -1.23 -14.56 8.08
N THR A 159 -1.36 -15.70 7.40
CA THR A 159 -2.53 -16.57 7.50
C THR A 159 -2.62 -17.20 8.88
N ALA A 160 -1.49 -17.65 9.42
CA ALA A 160 -1.42 -18.15 10.79
C ALA A 160 -1.81 -17.09 11.83
N ALA A 161 -1.35 -15.85 11.65
CA ALA A 161 -1.74 -14.74 12.53
C ALA A 161 -3.26 -14.45 12.46
N ALA A 162 -3.86 -14.53 11.27
CA ALA A 162 -5.30 -14.36 11.12
C ALA A 162 -6.11 -15.46 11.84
N ILE A 163 -5.65 -16.72 11.79
CA ILE A 163 -6.26 -17.83 12.54
C ILE A 163 -6.14 -17.60 14.04
N ARG A 164 -4.95 -17.18 14.53
CA ARG A 164 -4.74 -16.86 15.96
C ARG A 164 -5.64 -15.73 16.45
N ALA A 165 -5.86 -14.71 15.61
CA ALA A 165 -6.77 -13.61 15.93
C ALA A 165 -8.24 -14.07 16.10
N LYS A 166 -8.57 -15.25 15.61
CA LYS A 166 -9.88 -15.92 15.79
C LYS A 166 -9.90 -16.91 16.97
N GLY A 167 -8.85 -16.90 17.80
CA GLY A 167 -8.77 -17.74 19.01
C GLY A 167 -8.27 -19.16 18.78
N MET A 168 -7.76 -19.50 17.58
CA MET A 168 -7.28 -20.84 17.25
C MET A 168 -5.80 -20.81 16.88
N VAL A 169 -5.11 -21.95 17.06
CA VAL A 169 -3.69 -22.09 16.72
C VAL A 169 -3.55 -23.10 15.58
N PRO A 170 -2.97 -22.71 14.43
CA PRO A 170 -2.67 -23.69 13.39
C PRO A 170 -1.53 -24.60 13.86
N GLU A 171 -1.71 -25.91 13.65
CA GLU A 171 -0.77 -26.94 14.04
C GLU A 171 0.36 -27.12 13.03
N LEU A 172 0.08 -26.79 11.76
CA LEU A 172 1.06 -26.85 10.68
C LEU A 172 1.23 -25.48 10.04
N LEU A 173 2.49 -25.04 9.97
CA LEU A 173 2.94 -23.84 9.29
C LEU A 173 4.23 -24.19 8.53
N PRO A 174 4.18 -24.40 7.21
CA PRO A 174 5.35 -24.66 6.38
C PRO A 174 6.20 -23.39 6.18
#